data_8fbeb5f0dce5038e18f935424abf51fd
#
_entry.id   8fbeb5f0dce5038e18f935424abf51fd
#
_cell.length_a   1.000
_cell.length_b   1.000
_cell.length_c   1.000
_cell.angle_alpha   90.00
_cell.angle_beta   90.00
_cell.angle_gamma   90.00
#
_symmetry.space_group_name_H-M   'P 1'
#
loop_
_entity.id
_entity.type
_entity.pdbx_description
1 polymer ?
#
loop_
_entity_poly.entity_id
_entity_poly.type
_entity_poly.pdbx_seq_one_letter_code
_entity_poly.pdbx_strand_id
1 'polypeptide(L)'
;MGQRVLITAGANGIGKEVARSFAANGAAVCIGDIDAQALETAAKDIPGLKTIICDVSKREDIERMVASAAETLGGLDVLVNNAGISGPTAPVETVDPDKWEAVMSVDVIGTFHVTRLSIPHLKKSAAGSIVVMSSLGGRFDYPNRSAYCTAKMGLIGFAKTLSRELGQYNIRVNAIAPGAVGGERIERVLQGRASAEHKTMDEEREAAMSVQSLKRFVDPKDIAALILFVTSDAGKSISGQVLPIDNDAQTSAY
;
A
#
# COMPACT_ATOMS: atom_id res chain seq x y z
N MET A 1 -12.38 -19.76 -11.86
CA MET A 1 -11.54 -19.81 -10.66
C MET A 1 -11.40 -18.41 -10.14
N GLY A 2 -11.37 -18.21 -8.81
CA GLY A 2 -11.11 -16.89 -8.22
C GLY A 2 -9.69 -16.38 -8.52
N GLN A 3 -9.47 -15.06 -8.38
CA GLN A 3 -8.15 -14.46 -8.56
C GLN A 3 -7.13 -14.99 -7.54
N ARG A 4 -5.86 -15.04 -7.92
CA ARG A 4 -4.71 -15.39 -7.06
C ARG A 4 -3.98 -14.11 -6.70
N VAL A 5 -3.99 -13.76 -5.42
CA VAL A 5 -3.63 -12.43 -4.94
C VAL A 5 -2.47 -12.49 -3.95
N LEU A 6 -1.41 -11.72 -4.20
CA LEU A 6 -0.33 -11.45 -3.24
C LEU A 6 -0.44 -10.02 -2.72
N ILE A 7 -0.39 -9.86 -1.38
CA ILE A 7 -0.47 -8.56 -0.71
C ILE A 7 0.71 -8.42 0.26
N THR A 8 1.47 -7.35 0.18
CA THR A 8 2.53 -7.03 1.15
C THR A 8 2.00 -6.20 2.31
N ALA A 9 2.53 -6.39 3.52
CA ALA A 9 2.04 -5.83 4.78
C ALA A 9 0.53 -6.08 4.96
N GLY A 10 0.15 -7.35 4.78
CA GLY A 10 -1.24 -7.78 4.71
C GLY A 10 -1.87 -8.16 6.05
N ALA A 11 -1.13 -8.14 7.16
CA ALA A 11 -1.61 -8.65 8.44
C ALA A 11 -2.46 -7.65 9.23
N ASN A 12 -2.34 -6.35 8.94
CA ASN A 12 -3.03 -5.27 9.67
C ASN A 12 -3.57 -4.18 8.72
N GLY A 13 -4.42 -3.30 9.27
CA GLY A 13 -4.88 -2.08 8.61
C GLY A 13 -5.45 -2.29 7.22
N ILE A 14 -5.03 -1.45 6.26
CA ILE A 14 -5.48 -1.50 4.86
C ILE A 14 -5.23 -2.88 4.25
N GLY A 15 -4.01 -3.43 4.41
CA GLY A 15 -3.64 -4.70 3.82
C GLY A 15 -4.53 -5.86 4.27
N LYS A 16 -4.89 -5.91 5.55
CA LYS A 16 -5.79 -6.94 6.11
C LYS A 16 -7.22 -6.80 5.56
N GLU A 17 -7.74 -5.57 5.44
CA GLU A 17 -9.07 -5.36 4.86
C GLU A 17 -9.10 -5.69 3.36
N VAL A 18 -8.02 -5.41 2.63
CA VAL A 18 -7.86 -5.84 1.24
C VAL A 18 -7.86 -7.37 1.14
N ALA A 19 -7.07 -8.05 2.00
CA ALA A 19 -7.03 -9.51 2.03
C ALA A 19 -8.40 -10.12 2.34
N ARG A 20 -9.11 -9.58 3.34
CA ARG A 20 -10.46 -9.98 3.72
C ARG A 20 -11.44 -9.82 2.56
N SER A 21 -11.38 -8.68 1.90
CA SER A 21 -12.28 -8.36 0.79
C SER A 21 -12.06 -9.28 -0.41
N PHE A 22 -10.81 -9.56 -0.78
CA PHE A 22 -10.50 -10.53 -1.84
C PHE A 22 -10.97 -11.94 -1.47
N ALA A 23 -10.68 -12.41 -0.25
CA ALA A 23 -11.10 -13.73 0.21
C ALA A 23 -12.63 -13.88 0.21
N ALA A 24 -13.36 -12.86 0.67
CA ALA A 24 -14.84 -12.83 0.65
C ALA A 24 -15.42 -12.89 -0.77
N ASN A 25 -14.67 -12.45 -1.78
CA ASN A 25 -15.03 -12.55 -3.20
C ASN A 25 -14.47 -13.80 -3.90
N GLY A 26 -14.03 -14.81 -3.12
CA GLY A 26 -13.62 -16.10 -3.65
C GLY A 26 -12.22 -16.14 -4.25
N ALA A 27 -11.38 -15.14 -3.97
CA ALA A 27 -9.99 -15.15 -4.36
C ALA A 27 -9.15 -16.06 -3.45
N ALA A 28 -8.09 -16.66 -3.99
CA ALA A 28 -7.03 -17.30 -3.23
C ALA A 28 -5.99 -16.23 -2.85
N VAL A 29 -5.84 -15.97 -1.54
CA VAL A 29 -5.05 -14.84 -1.03
C VAL A 29 -3.84 -15.33 -0.25
N CYS A 30 -2.68 -14.76 -0.55
CA CYS A 30 -1.46 -14.86 0.23
C CYS A 30 -1.02 -13.46 0.70
N ILE A 31 -0.68 -13.34 1.97
CA ILE A 31 -0.14 -12.10 2.53
C ILE A 31 1.27 -12.29 3.04
N GLY A 32 2.11 -11.27 2.83
CA GLY A 32 3.42 -11.16 3.49
C GLY A 32 3.41 -10.05 4.52
N ASP A 33 3.99 -10.28 5.68
CA ASP A 33 4.17 -9.26 6.71
C ASP A 33 5.40 -9.57 7.57
N ILE A 34 5.97 -8.56 8.21
CA ILE A 34 7.08 -8.73 9.14
C ILE A 34 6.62 -9.24 10.52
N ASP A 35 5.35 -8.98 10.88
CA ASP A 35 4.78 -9.30 12.17
C ASP A 35 4.15 -10.72 12.16
N ALA A 36 4.88 -11.69 12.70
CA ALA A 36 4.45 -13.08 12.78
C ALA A 36 3.15 -13.25 13.58
N GLN A 37 2.97 -12.51 14.68
CA GLN A 37 1.78 -12.62 15.52
C GLN A 37 0.53 -12.04 14.82
N ALA A 38 0.70 -10.94 14.12
CA ALA A 38 -0.36 -10.36 13.30
C ALA A 38 -0.76 -11.29 12.14
N LEU A 39 0.21 -11.98 11.52
CA LEU A 39 -0.05 -12.99 10.49
C LEU A 39 -0.89 -14.15 11.03
N GLU A 40 -0.56 -14.68 12.21
CA GLU A 40 -1.35 -15.73 12.86
C GLU A 40 -2.79 -15.28 13.15
N THR A 41 -2.95 -14.04 13.63
CA THR A 41 -4.27 -13.45 13.89
C THR A 41 -5.06 -13.28 12.60
N ALA A 42 -4.44 -12.77 11.53
CA ALA A 42 -5.08 -12.62 10.24
C ALA A 42 -5.52 -13.96 9.64
N ALA A 43 -4.70 -15.02 9.79
CA ALA A 43 -5.02 -16.37 9.31
C ALA A 43 -6.24 -16.98 10.05
N LYS A 44 -6.41 -16.67 11.34
CA LYS A 44 -7.60 -17.07 12.12
C LYS A 44 -8.86 -16.32 11.68
N ASP A 45 -8.71 -15.02 11.36
CA ASP A 45 -9.82 -14.12 11.02
C ASP A 45 -10.32 -14.29 9.58
N ILE A 46 -9.48 -14.78 8.68
CA ILE A 46 -9.78 -14.89 7.25
C ILE A 46 -9.58 -16.35 6.80
N PRO A 47 -10.66 -17.12 6.66
CA PRO A 47 -10.57 -18.52 6.26
C PRO A 47 -9.83 -18.72 4.93
N GLY A 48 -8.90 -19.66 4.90
CA GLY A 48 -8.13 -20.01 3.70
C GLY A 48 -6.96 -19.08 3.36
N LEU A 49 -6.76 -18.00 4.14
CA LEU A 49 -5.65 -17.08 3.96
C LEU A 49 -4.30 -17.81 4.10
N LYS A 50 -3.37 -17.54 3.18
CA LYS A 50 -1.98 -17.98 3.26
C LYS A 50 -1.12 -16.85 3.79
N THR A 51 -0.16 -17.18 4.65
CA THR A 51 0.67 -16.18 5.34
C THR A 51 2.15 -16.51 5.20
N ILE A 52 2.98 -15.50 4.99
CA ILE A 52 4.44 -15.64 4.87
C ILE A 52 5.10 -14.51 5.66
N ILE A 53 6.05 -14.86 6.54
CA ILE A 53 6.88 -13.84 7.21
C ILE A 53 7.84 -13.25 6.18
N CYS A 54 7.81 -11.93 6.03
CA CYS A 54 8.64 -11.21 5.06
C CYS A 54 8.92 -9.78 5.52
N ASP A 55 10.19 -9.46 5.64
CA ASP A 55 10.68 -8.09 5.72
C ASP A 55 11.00 -7.61 4.29
N VAL A 56 10.20 -6.68 3.77
CA VAL A 56 10.35 -6.17 2.39
C VAL A 56 11.60 -5.29 2.21
N SER A 57 12.35 -5.00 3.25
CA SER A 57 13.68 -4.39 3.16
C SER A 57 14.78 -5.41 2.85
N LYS A 58 14.47 -6.72 2.96
CA LYS A 58 15.41 -7.82 2.75
C LYS A 58 15.10 -8.58 1.47
N ARG A 59 16.05 -8.60 0.56
CA ARG A 59 15.88 -9.24 -0.75
C ARG A 59 15.56 -10.72 -0.66
N GLU A 60 16.25 -11.46 0.20
CA GLU A 60 16.05 -12.91 0.37
C GLU A 60 14.64 -13.22 0.90
N ASP A 61 14.09 -12.38 1.76
CA ASP A 61 12.73 -12.53 2.27
C ASP A 61 11.70 -12.33 1.15
N ILE A 62 11.92 -11.32 0.29
CA ILE A 62 11.05 -11.06 -0.86
C ILE A 62 11.11 -12.22 -1.86
N GLU A 63 12.31 -12.72 -2.18
CA GLU A 63 12.49 -13.87 -3.09
C GLU A 63 11.71 -15.09 -2.59
N ARG A 64 11.86 -15.41 -1.30
CA ARG A 64 11.14 -16.50 -0.65
C ARG A 64 9.63 -16.28 -0.67
N MET A 65 9.18 -15.06 -0.33
CA MET A 65 7.75 -14.73 -0.30
C MET A 65 7.10 -14.88 -1.67
N VAL A 66 7.67 -14.29 -2.71
CA VAL A 66 7.08 -14.33 -4.06
C VAL A 66 7.07 -15.74 -4.62
N ALA A 67 8.16 -16.49 -4.45
CA ALA A 67 8.23 -17.90 -4.90
C ALA A 67 7.18 -18.77 -4.20
N SER A 68 7.13 -18.70 -2.86
CA SER A 68 6.18 -19.49 -2.06
C SER A 68 4.72 -19.10 -2.33
N ALA A 69 4.42 -17.81 -2.51
CA ALA A 69 3.08 -17.36 -2.86
C ALA A 69 2.65 -17.87 -4.23
N ALA A 70 3.52 -17.76 -5.24
CA ALA A 70 3.23 -18.24 -6.59
C ALA A 70 3.03 -19.77 -6.64
N GLU A 71 3.82 -20.53 -5.88
CA GLU A 71 3.67 -21.98 -5.76
C GLU A 71 2.36 -22.35 -5.06
N THR A 72 2.11 -21.77 -3.88
CA THR A 72 0.94 -22.11 -3.05
C THR A 72 -0.38 -21.75 -3.74
N LEU A 73 -0.41 -20.64 -4.47
CA LEU A 73 -1.59 -20.16 -5.20
C LEU A 73 -1.71 -20.77 -6.61
N GLY A 74 -0.68 -21.42 -7.11
CA GLY A 74 -0.63 -21.93 -8.50
C GLY A 74 -0.44 -20.80 -9.54
N GLY A 75 0.16 -19.66 -9.15
CA GLY A 75 0.42 -18.49 -10.00
C GLY A 75 -0.04 -17.20 -9.33
N LEU A 76 0.04 -16.07 -10.06
CA LEU A 76 -0.41 -14.76 -9.58
C LEU A 76 -1.23 -14.05 -10.65
N ASP A 77 -2.35 -13.45 -10.24
CA ASP A 77 -3.21 -12.60 -11.07
C ASP A 77 -3.17 -11.15 -10.57
N VAL A 78 -3.06 -10.95 -9.26
CA VAL A 78 -3.05 -9.63 -8.63
C VAL A 78 -1.87 -9.50 -7.67
N LEU A 79 -1.14 -8.40 -7.78
CA LEU A 79 -0.16 -7.95 -6.79
C LEU A 79 -0.63 -6.66 -6.16
N VAL A 80 -0.71 -6.61 -4.82
CA VAL A 80 -0.96 -5.38 -4.06
C VAL A 80 0.28 -5.02 -3.25
N ASN A 81 1.05 -4.06 -3.74
CA ASN A 81 2.18 -3.48 -3.02
C ASN A 81 1.67 -2.47 -1.97
N ASN A 82 1.38 -2.97 -0.78
CA ASN A 82 0.83 -2.17 0.32
C ASN A 82 1.87 -1.86 1.42
N ALA A 83 2.98 -2.59 1.47
CA ALA A 83 4.02 -2.34 2.45
C ALA A 83 4.57 -0.90 2.37
N GLY A 84 4.78 -0.30 3.53
CA GLY A 84 5.36 1.03 3.64
C GLY A 84 5.30 1.58 5.05
N ILE A 85 6.30 2.37 5.40
CA ILE A 85 6.43 3.05 6.69
C ILE A 85 6.25 4.55 6.53
N SER A 86 5.84 5.21 7.61
CA SER A 86 5.61 6.66 7.58
C SER A 86 6.90 7.48 7.72
N GLY A 87 7.95 6.88 8.23
CA GLY A 87 9.20 7.58 8.50
C GLY A 87 9.09 8.68 9.57
N PRO A 88 10.16 9.45 9.75
CA PRO A 88 10.23 10.53 10.73
C PRO A 88 9.43 11.77 10.29
N THR A 89 9.07 12.59 11.28
CA THR A 89 8.58 13.97 11.09
C THR A 89 9.64 14.91 11.62
N ALA A 90 10.41 15.54 10.72
CA ALA A 90 11.47 16.51 11.06
C ALA A 90 11.84 17.36 9.84
N PRO A 91 12.33 18.60 10.03
CA PRO A 91 12.95 19.38 8.96
C PRO A 91 14.08 18.58 8.28
N VAL A 92 14.28 18.79 6.99
CA VAL A 92 15.23 17.98 6.20
C VAL A 92 16.65 18.05 6.70
N GLU A 93 17.07 19.19 7.27
CA GLU A 93 18.42 19.40 7.83
C GLU A 93 18.67 18.69 9.16
N THR A 94 17.60 18.25 9.85
CA THR A 94 17.69 17.57 11.15
C THR A 94 17.18 16.13 11.12
N VAL A 95 16.63 15.68 9.99
CA VAL A 95 16.14 14.31 9.87
C VAL A 95 17.31 13.33 9.98
N ASP A 96 17.10 12.27 10.74
CA ASP A 96 18.03 11.16 10.88
C ASP A 96 18.20 10.45 9.51
N PRO A 97 19.43 10.42 8.92
CA PRO A 97 19.66 9.80 7.61
C PRO A 97 19.26 8.33 7.56
N ASP A 98 19.55 7.55 8.61
CA ASP A 98 19.22 6.12 8.65
C ASP A 98 17.71 5.89 8.59
N LYS A 99 16.93 6.75 9.27
CA LYS A 99 15.48 6.70 9.22
C LYS A 99 14.91 7.15 7.87
N TRP A 100 15.57 8.10 7.21
CA TRP A 100 15.23 8.54 5.87
C TRP A 100 15.46 7.41 4.86
N GLU A 101 16.64 6.77 4.92
CA GLU A 101 17.03 5.65 4.07
C GLU A 101 16.14 4.41 4.29
N ALA A 102 15.74 4.14 5.54
CA ALA A 102 14.81 3.06 5.85
C ALA A 102 13.46 3.22 5.12
N VAL A 103 12.95 4.45 4.97
CA VAL A 103 11.72 4.71 4.18
C VAL A 103 11.94 4.34 2.73
N MET A 104 13.05 4.76 2.13
CA MET A 104 13.37 4.42 0.74
C MET A 104 13.55 2.92 0.54
N SER A 105 14.22 2.26 1.47
CA SER A 105 14.43 0.81 1.44
C SER A 105 13.11 0.03 1.47
N VAL A 106 12.22 0.36 2.40
CA VAL A 106 10.93 -0.34 2.55
C VAL A 106 9.95 0.06 1.44
N ASP A 107 9.68 1.37 1.28
CA ASP A 107 8.58 1.83 0.45
C ASP A 107 8.90 1.73 -1.06
N VAL A 108 10.14 2.07 -1.46
CA VAL A 108 10.52 2.13 -2.88
C VAL A 108 11.26 0.88 -3.32
N ILE A 109 12.39 0.56 -2.68
CA ILE A 109 13.25 -0.56 -3.10
C ILE A 109 12.53 -1.88 -2.86
N GLY A 110 11.85 -2.05 -1.73
CA GLY A 110 11.02 -3.22 -1.44
C GLY A 110 9.92 -3.41 -2.47
N THR A 111 9.15 -2.36 -2.77
CA THR A 111 8.11 -2.38 -3.81
C THR A 111 8.67 -2.77 -5.18
N PHE A 112 9.83 -2.20 -5.56
CA PHE A 112 10.50 -2.58 -6.80
C PHE A 112 10.85 -4.07 -6.84
N HIS A 113 11.47 -4.62 -5.79
CA HIS A 113 11.88 -6.02 -5.77
C HIS A 113 10.70 -6.99 -5.79
N VAL A 114 9.65 -6.74 -4.99
CA VAL A 114 8.42 -7.54 -4.98
C VAL A 114 7.79 -7.54 -6.37
N THR A 115 7.67 -6.37 -7.00
CA THR A 115 7.08 -6.22 -8.32
C THR A 115 7.90 -6.95 -9.39
N ARG A 116 9.22 -6.73 -9.42
CA ARG A 116 10.15 -7.37 -10.36
C ARG A 116 10.02 -8.89 -10.35
N LEU A 117 9.96 -9.48 -9.16
CA LEU A 117 9.87 -10.94 -9.01
C LEU A 117 8.45 -11.47 -9.31
N SER A 118 7.41 -10.67 -9.13
CA SER A 118 6.03 -11.05 -9.42
C SER A 118 5.68 -10.99 -10.90
N ILE A 119 6.31 -10.11 -11.69
CA ILE A 119 6.02 -9.92 -13.12
C ILE A 119 6.06 -11.22 -13.94
N PRO A 120 7.04 -12.13 -13.80
CA PRO A 120 7.05 -13.38 -14.56
C PRO A 120 5.83 -14.28 -14.29
N HIS A 121 5.27 -14.22 -13.10
CA HIS A 121 4.05 -14.95 -12.72
C HIS A 121 2.80 -14.26 -13.25
N LEU A 122 2.73 -12.92 -13.16
CA LEU A 122 1.64 -12.11 -13.69
C LEU A 122 1.51 -12.21 -15.21
N LYS A 123 2.64 -12.35 -15.94
CA LYS A 123 2.64 -12.57 -17.39
C LYS A 123 1.98 -13.88 -17.83
N LYS A 124 1.82 -14.83 -16.91
CA LYS A 124 1.10 -16.11 -17.16
C LYS A 124 -0.39 -15.99 -16.85
N SER A 125 -0.84 -14.87 -16.29
CA SER A 125 -2.25 -14.58 -16.06
C SER A 125 -2.93 -14.08 -17.33
N ALA A 126 -4.20 -14.40 -17.51
CA ALA A 126 -5.01 -13.86 -18.61
C ALA A 126 -5.32 -12.36 -18.41
N ALA A 127 -5.32 -11.86 -17.17
CA ALA A 127 -5.65 -10.48 -16.81
C ALA A 127 -4.89 -10.04 -15.56
N GLY A 128 -3.58 -9.85 -15.70
CA GLY A 128 -2.70 -9.41 -14.61
C GLY A 128 -3.03 -7.99 -14.11
N SER A 129 -2.92 -7.76 -12.81
CA SER A 129 -3.09 -6.42 -12.23
C SER A 129 -2.12 -6.14 -11.08
N ILE A 130 -1.53 -4.95 -11.09
CA ILE A 130 -0.64 -4.47 -10.02
C ILE A 130 -1.25 -3.20 -9.42
N VAL A 131 -1.38 -3.19 -8.12
CA VAL A 131 -1.74 -2.00 -7.33
C VAL A 131 -0.53 -1.56 -6.53
N VAL A 132 -0.20 -0.27 -6.62
CA VAL A 132 0.87 0.36 -5.85
C VAL A 132 0.25 1.35 -4.87
N MET A 133 0.47 1.13 -3.57
CA MET A 133 -0.06 2.03 -2.54
C MET A 133 0.81 3.27 -2.40
N SER A 134 0.34 4.36 -3.00
CA SER A 134 0.86 5.70 -2.76
C SER A 134 0.15 6.34 -1.55
N SER A 135 -0.11 7.61 -1.59
CA SER A 135 -0.73 8.40 -0.51
C SER A 135 -1.15 9.77 -1.04
N LEU A 136 -1.91 10.51 -0.22
CA LEU A 136 -2.07 11.96 -0.38
C LEU A 136 -0.68 12.66 -0.44
N GLY A 137 0.32 12.20 0.36
CA GLY A 137 1.70 12.68 0.31
C GLY A 137 2.46 12.32 -0.98
N GLY A 138 1.88 11.52 -1.88
CA GLY A 138 2.35 11.33 -3.24
C GLY A 138 1.72 12.30 -4.25
N ARG A 139 0.71 13.07 -3.84
CA ARG A 139 0.01 14.08 -4.66
C ARG A 139 0.31 15.50 -4.20
N PHE A 140 0.47 15.68 -2.92
CA PHE A 140 0.74 16.98 -2.28
C PHE A 140 2.01 16.89 -1.43
N ASP A 141 2.60 18.03 -1.18
CA ASP A 141 3.73 18.19 -0.27
C ASP A 141 3.30 18.05 1.19
N TYR A 142 4.20 17.53 2.00
CA TYR A 142 4.08 17.51 3.46
C TYR A 142 5.37 18.07 4.07
N PRO A 143 5.37 19.30 4.60
CA PRO A 143 6.48 19.81 5.39
C PRO A 143 6.89 18.82 6.48
N ASN A 144 8.19 18.74 6.75
CA ASN A 144 8.77 17.79 7.71
C ASN A 144 8.62 16.30 7.39
N ARG A 145 8.19 15.94 6.18
CA ARG A 145 7.95 14.55 5.75
C ARG A 145 8.66 14.19 4.45
N SER A 146 9.89 14.73 4.26
CA SER A 146 10.64 14.61 3.00
C SER A 146 10.81 13.16 2.53
N ALA A 147 11.21 12.22 3.41
CA ALA A 147 11.37 10.82 3.05
C ALA A 147 10.06 10.20 2.51
N TYR A 148 8.97 10.41 3.26
CA TYR A 148 7.67 9.85 2.92
C TYR A 148 7.13 10.39 1.60
N CYS A 149 7.14 11.70 1.41
CA CYS A 149 6.67 12.33 0.16
C CYS A 149 7.52 11.91 -1.03
N THR A 150 8.85 11.89 -0.89
CA THR A 150 9.76 11.41 -1.93
C THR A 150 9.41 9.98 -2.34
N ALA A 151 9.24 9.09 -1.36
CA ALA A 151 8.86 7.70 -1.65
C ALA A 151 7.50 7.60 -2.33
N LYS A 152 6.46 8.27 -1.80
CA LYS A 152 5.09 8.15 -2.32
C LYS A 152 4.90 8.82 -3.68
N MET A 153 5.61 9.91 -3.98
CA MET A 153 5.68 10.51 -5.32
C MET A 153 6.45 9.59 -6.29
N GLY A 154 7.59 9.03 -5.86
CA GLY A 154 8.37 8.08 -6.66
C GLY A 154 7.56 6.85 -7.06
N LEU A 155 6.72 6.31 -6.17
CA LEU A 155 5.84 5.18 -6.44
C LEU A 155 4.77 5.50 -7.51
N ILE A 156 4.29 6.74 -7.62
CA ILE A 156 3.41 7.15 -8.71
C ILE A 156 4.14 7.09 -10.05
N GLY A 157 5.37 7.62 -10.11
CA GLY A 157 6.21 7.51 -11.31
C GLY A 157 6.46 6.06 -11.70
N PHE A 158 6.80 5.21 -10.72
CA PHE A 158 7.00 3.78 -10.92
C PHE A 158 5.76 3.09 -11.49
N ALA A 159 4.58 3.31 -10.90
CA ALA A 159 3.33 2.71 -11.38
C ALA A 159 3.00 3.13 -12.82
N LYS A 160 3.16 4.42 -13.16
CA LYS A 160 2.94 4.95 -14.51
C LYS A 160 3.90 4.35 -15.55
N THR A 161 5.17 4.19 -15.20
CA THR A 161 6.16 3.58 -16.08
C THR A 161 5.81 2.11 -16.33
N LEU A 162 5.54 1.35 -15.27
CA LEU A 162 5.17 -0.06 -15.39
C LEU A 162 3.89 -0.28 -16.19
N SER A 163 2.90 0.61 -16.10
CA SER A 163 1.66 0.47 -16.88
C SER A 163 1.91 0.45 -18.37
N ARG A 164 2.90 1.21 -18.85
CA ARG A 164 3.30 1.25 -20.27
C ARG A 164 4.15 0.05 -20.66
N GLU A 165 5.09 -0.35 -19.80
CA GLU A 165 5.95 -1.50 -20.06
C GLU A 165 5.16 -2.82 -20.11
N LEU A 166 4.17 -2.97 -19.21
CA LEU A 166 3.47 -4.23 -19.01
C LEU A 166 2.14 -4.33 -19.77
N GLY A 167 1.66 -3.24 -20.37
CA GLY A 167 0.42 -3.23 -21.13
C GLY A 167 0.40 -4.23 -22.30
N GLN A 168 1.54 -4.45 -22.96
CA GLN A 168 1.68 -5.46 -24.02
C GLN A 168 1.43 -6.91 -23.54
N TYR A 169 1.50 -7.16 -22.24
CA TYR A 169 1.21 -8.46 -21.59
C TYR A 169 -0.17 -8.49 -20.94
N ASN A 170 -1.04 -7.52 -21.25
CA ASN A 170 -2.35 -7.36 -20.62
C ASN A 170 -2.29 -7.24 -19.09
N ILE A 171 -1.21 -6.66 -18.56
CA ILE A 171 -1.05 -6.37 -17.14
C ILE A 171 -1.34 -4.88 -16.90
N ARG A 172 -2.35 -4.60 -16.08
CA ARG A 172 -2.71 -3.24 -15.68
C ARG A 172 -1.97 -2.83 -14.41
N VAL A 173 -1.56 -1.57 -14.33
CA VAL A 173 -0.88 -1.05 -13.14
C VAL A 173 -1.50 0.28 -12.75
N ASN A 174 -1.96 0.40 -11.51
CA ASN A 174 -2.53 1.63 -10.97
C ASN A 174 -1.94 1.97 -9.60
N ALA A 175 -1.83 3.24 -9.31
CA ALA A 175 -1.50 3.74 -7.97
C ALA A 175 -2.78 4.15 -7.24
N ILE A 176 -2.94 3.73 -5.99
CA ILE A 176 -3.98 4.22 -5.08
C ILE A 176 -3.36 5.26 -4.16
N ALA A 177 -4.02 6.39 -3.98
CA ALA A 177 -3.53 7.49 -3.15
C ALA A 177 -4.53 7.80 -2.02
N PRO A 178 -4.49 7.07 -0.90
CA PRO A 178 -5.35 7.32 0.24
C PRO A 178 -5.05 8.65 0.93
N GLY A 179 -6.09 9.27 1.47
CA GLY A 179 -5.99 10.38 2.42
C GLY A 179 -5.66 9.92 3.83
N ALA A 180 -6.16 10.62 4.83
CA ALA A 180 -6.06 10.22 6.23
C ALA A 180 -6.98 9.02 6.48
N VAL A 181 -6.39 7.85 6.72
CA VAL A 181 -7.10 6.58 6.90
C VAL A 181 -7.26 6.28 8.38
N GLY A 182 -8.47 5.99 8.82
CA GLY A 182 -8.77 5.62 10.21
C GLY A 182 -8.02 4.38 10.68
N GLY A 183 -7.63 4.34 11.95
CA GLY A 183 -6.95 3.22 12.60
C GLY A 183 -5.67 3.63 13.33
N GLU A 184 -4.99 2.66 13.94
CA GLU A 184 -3.82 2.89 14.81
C GLU A 184 -2.68 3.67 14.13
N ARG A 185 -2.49 3.49 12.81
CA ARG A 185 -1.41 4.17 12.09
C ARG A 185 -1.60 5.68 12.08
N ILE A 186 -2.82 6.18 11.83
CA ILE A 186 -3.08 7.62 11.81
C ILE A 186 -2.92 8.21 13.22
N GLU A 187 -3.37 7.50 14.25
CA GLU A 187 -3.21 7.94 15.63
C GLU A 187 -1.72 8.15 15.98
N ARG A 188 -0.85 7.22 15.58
CA ARG A 188 0.61 7.37 15.76
C ARG A 188 1.19 8.56 14.98
N VAL A 189 0.71 8.81 13.77
CA VAL A 189 1.15 9.94 12.95
C VAL A 189 0.72 11.27 13.59
N LEU A 190 -0.54 11.36 14.02
CA LEU A 190 -1.08 12.55 14.69
C LEU A 190 -0.35 12.81 16.01
N GLN A 191 -0.07 11.76 16.79
CA GLN A 191 0.71 11.88 18.02
C GLN A 191 2.14 12.42 17.76
N GLY A 192 2.80 11.93 16.69
CA GLY A 192 4.12 12.43 16.29
C GLY A 192 4.09 13.92 15.90
N ARG A 193 3.05 14.34 15.18
CA ARG A 193 2.85 15.76 14.80
C ARG A 193 2.55 16.62 16.02
N ALA A 194 1.59 16.22 16.84
CA ALA A 194 1.21 16.93 18.06
C ALA A 194 2.44 17.21 18.94
N SER A 195 3.31 16.19 19.09
CA SER A 195 4.55 16.33 19.85
C SER A 195 5.56 17.29 19.20
N ALA A 196 5.69 17.27 17.85
CA ALA A 196 6.62 18.12 17.12
C ALA A 196 6.18 19.59 17.07
N GLU A 197 4.86 19.83 17.05
CA GLU A 197 4.28 21.17 16.90
C GLU A 197 3.71 21.74 18.21
N HIS A 198 3.87 21.02 19.33
CA HIS A 198 3.32 21.40 20.66
C HIS A 198 1.80 21.63 20.64
N LYS A 199 1.09 20.80 19.87
CA LYS A 199 -0.37 20.79 19.74
C LYS A 199 -1.01 19.62 20.47
N THR A 200 -2.32 19.69 20.67
CA THR A 200 -3.13 18.58 21.18
C THR A 200 -3.49 17.60 20.06
N MET A 201 -3.87 16.38 20.43
CA MET A 201 -4.36 15.36 19.48
C MET A 201 -5.64 15.82 18.75
N ASP A 202 -6.50 16.57 19.45
CA ASP A 202 -7.76 17.05 18.86
C ASP A 202 -7.51 18.14 17.81
N GLU A 203 -6.59 19.07 18.08
CA GLU A 203 -6.15 20.05 17.08
C GLU A 203 -5.55 19.38 15.83
N GLU A 204 -4.73 18.34 16.01
CA GLU A 204 -4.16 17.60 14.88
C GLU A 204 -5.21 16.79 14.09
N ARG A 205 -6.21 16.22 14.77
CA ARG A 205 -7.34 15.56 14.10
C ARG A 205 -8.19 16.55 13.30
N GLU A 206 -8.48 17.69 13.87
CA GLU A 206 -9.21 18.77 13.20
C GLU A 206 -8.43 19.27 12.00
N ALA A 207 -7.13 19.54 12.13
CA ALA A 207 -6.24 19.92 11.04
C ALA A 207 -6.24 18.87 9.92
N ALA A 208 -6.11 17.58 10.28
CA ALA A 208 -6.13 16.47 9.30
C ALA A 208 -7.44 16.40 8.50
N MET A 209 -8.57 16.77 9.11
CA MET A 209 -9.88 16.78 8.46
C MET A 209 -10.22 18.12 7.78
N SER A 210 -9.56 19.22 8.16
CA SER A 210 -9.88 20.55 7.64
C SER A 210 -9.66 20.68 6.13
N VAL A 211 -8.66 20.00 5.60
CA VAL A 211 -8.22 20.08 4.20
C VAL A 211 -9.06 19.23 3.23
N GLN A 212 -10.00 18.45 3.72
CA GLN A 212 -10.84 17.58 2.92
C GLN A 212 -12.32 18.04 2.97
N SER A 213 -13.06 17.81 1.89
CA SER A 213 -14.47 18.18 1.82
C SER A 213 -15.33 17.34 2.75
N LEU A 214 -15.13 16.03 2.74
CA LEU A 214 -15.80 15.12 3.67
C LEU A 214 -15.00 15.02 4.97
N LYS A 215 -15.53 15.60 6.06
CA LYS A 215 -14.86 15.75 7.36
C LYS A 215 -14.83 14.43 8.15
N ARG A 216 -14.16 13.42 7.61
CA ARG A 216 -14.00 12.10 8.24
C ARG A 216 -12.72 11.44 7.75
N PHE A 217 -12.22 10.45 8.51
CA PHE A 217 -11.15 9.58 8.02
C PHE A 217 -11.70 8.62 6.95
N VAL A 218 -10.84 8.24 6.00
CA VAL A 218 -11.14 7.20 5.02
C VAL A 218 -11.23 5.85 5.74
N ASP A 219 -12.27 5.07 5.46
CA ASP A 219 -12.38 3.69 5.98
C ASP A 219 -11.46 2.77 5.16
N PRO A 220 -10.63 1.91 5.78
CA PRO A 220 -9.86 0.88 5.07
C PRO A 220 -10.71 0.02 4.13
N LYS A 221 -11.99 -0.19 4.43
CA LYS A 221 -12.93 -0.95 3.58
C LYS A 221 -13.20 -0.25 2.26
N ASP A 222 -13.27 1.09 2.26
CA ASP A 222 -13.48 1.86 1.03
C ASP A 222 -12.27 1.71 0.09
N ILE A 223 -11.06 1.68 0.66
CA ILE A 223 -9.82 1.43 -0.09
C ILE A 223 -9.82 0.01 -0.67
N ALA A 224 -10.21 -0.98 0.13
CA ALA A 224 -10.31 -2.36 -0.32
C ALA A 224 -11.34 -2.52 -1.46
N ALA A 225 -12.50 -1.85 -1.37
CA ALA A 225 -13.51 -1.85 -2.42
C ALA A 225 -12.99 -1.24 -3.73
N LEU A 226 -12.24 -0.12 -3.65
CA LEU A 226 -11.62 0.48 -4.82
C LEU A 226 -10.56 -0.45 -5.45
N ILE A 227 -9.75 -1.13 -4.64
CA ILE A 227 -8.75 -2.10 -5.13
C ILE A 227 -9.44 -3.28 -5.81
N LEU A 228 -10.49 -3.85 -5.22
CA LEU A 228 -11.30 -4.90 -5.86
C LEU A 228 -11.84 -4.44 -7.21
N PHE A 229 -12.42 -3.25 -7.28
CA PHE A 229 -12.96 -2.69 -8.52
C PHE A 229 -11.90 -2.58 -9.60
N VAL A 230 -10.78 -1.92 -9.32
CA VAL A 230 -9.74 -1.69 -10.34
C VAL A 230 -9.01 -2.96 -10.78
N THR A 231 -9.03 -4.02 -9.96
CA THR A 231 -8.42 -5.31 -10.29
C THR A 231 -9.40 -6.30 -10.93
N SER A 232 -10.70 -6.00 -10.94
CA SER A 232 -11.75 -6.81 -11.56
C SER A 232 -11.91 -6.52 -13.06
N ASP A 233 -12.81 -7.28 -13.70
CA ASP A 233 -13.23 -7.04 -15.10
C ASP A 233 -13.92 -5.68 -15.27
N ALA A 234 -14.61 -5.17 -14.24
CA ALA A 234 -15.22 -3.84 -14.28
C ALA A 234 -14.15 -2.72 -14.41
N GLY A 235 -12.95 -2.96 -13.92
CA GLY A 235 -11.80 -2.04 -14.03
C GLY A 235 -10.88 -2.32 -15.23
N LYS A 236 -11.22 -3.19 -16.18
CA LYS A 236 -10.33 -3.66 -17.25
C LYS A 236 -9.76 -2.57 -18.15
N SER A 237 -10.39 -1.43 -18.24
CA SER A 237 -9.93 -0.27 -19.02
C SER A 237 -9.18 0.78 -18.19
N ILE A 238 -8.90 0.50 -16.91
CA ILE A 238 -8.20 1.41 -15.99
C ILE A 238 -6.76 0.92 -15.80
N SER A 239 -5.80 1.65 -16.36
CA SER A 239 -4.36 1.41 -16.20
C SER A 239 -3.59 2.73 -16.27
N GLY A 240 -2.48 2.83 -15.55
CA GLY A 240 -1.63 4.02 -15.48
C GLY A 240 -2.22 5.17 -14.67
N GLN A 241 -3.32 4.92 -13.93
CA GLN A 241 -4.01 5.95 -13.18
C GLN A 241 -3.46 6.12 -11.76
N VAL A 242 -3.60 7.33 -11.26
CA VAL A 242 -3.48 7.65 -9.83
C VAL A 242 -4.89 7.90 -9.33
N LEU A 243 -5.37 7.01 -8.49
CA LEU A 243 -6.74 7.01 -7.99
C LEU A 243 -6.76 7.50 -6.54
N PRO A 244 -7.15 8.75 -6.29
CA PRO A 244 -7.30 9.25 -4.94
C PRO A 244 -8.52 8.60 -4.26
N ILE A 245 -8.38 8.36 -2.98
CA ILE A 245 -9.47 8.01 -2.07
C ILE A 245 -9.19 8.75 -0.76
N ASP A 246 -9.51 10.03 -0.74
CA ASP A 246 -8.97 11.00 0.20
C ASP A 246 -10.01 12.01 0.71
N ASN A 247 -11.31 11.69 0.51
CA ASN A 247 -12.42 12.56 0.92
C ASN A 247 -12.34 13.97 0.29
N ASP A 248 -11.85 14.05 -0.96
CA ASP A 248 -11.64 15.29 -1.69
C ASP A 248 -10.72 16.26 -0.94
N ALA A 249 -9.53 15.78 -0.59
CA ALA A 249 -8.48 16.60 -0.01
C ALA A 249 -7.90 17.56 -1.06
N GLN A 250 -7.87 18.85 -0.74
CA GLN A 250 -7.43 19.92 -1.64
C GLN A 250 -5.95 20.29 -1.44
N THR A 251 -5.37 19.90 -0.32
CA THR A 251 -3.98 20.12 0.05
C THR A 251 -3.58 19.12 1.15
N SER A 252 -2.35 19.20 1.61
CA SER A 252 -1.94 18.57 2.86
C SER A 252 -2.46 19.34 4.08
N ALA A 253 -2.62 18.63 5.20
CA ALA A 253 -2.92 19.26 6.48
C ALA A 253 -1.63 19.80 7.11
N TYR A 254 -1.46 21.11 7.08
CA TYR A 254 -0.45 21.88 7.82
C TYR A 254 -0.99 23.24 8.22
#